data_7c3027176ed372a9096e4c7740ba6eb7
#
_entry.id   7c3027176ed372a9096e4c7740ba6eb7
#
_cell.length_a   1.000
_cell.length_b   1.000
_cell.length_c   1.000
_cell.angle_alpha   90.00
_cell.angle_beta   90.00
_cell.angle_gamma   90.00
#
_symmetry.space_group_name_H-M   'P 1'
#
loop_
_entity.id
_entity.type
_entity.pdbx_description
1 polymer ?
#
loop_
_entity_poly.entity_id
_entity_poly.type
_entity_poly.pdbx_seq_one_letter_code
_entity_poly.pdbx_strand_id
1 'polypeptide(L)'
;MHFNLNNLRGEKDIKEYFQRYKEIKEWEKADCIVYIINMYDENDEWIFTKIGKSKNIIRRFQKLERQYYAAQDVQIMRVEPIYIFDVKNDDLAQVLESFIRNLFRKTRDFIPNDRFKPFTPSEEEWKEMERYYKLVCAE
;
A
#
# COMPACT_ATOMS: atom_id res chain seq x y z
N MET A 1 1.38 9.13 20.36
CA MET A 1 2.08 7.85 20.13
C MET A 1 1.83 7.39 18.70
N HIS A 2 2.86 6.92 18.06
CA HIS A 2 2.69 6.27 16.77
C HIS A 2 3.38 4.91 16.81
N PHE A 3 3.03 4.06 15.86
CA PHE A 3 3.64 2.76 15.75
C PHE A 3 5.03 2.89 15.17
N ASN A 4 6.00 2.32 15.84
CA ASN A 4 7.37 2.28 15.34
C ASN A 4 7.54 0.98 14.58
N LEU A 5 6.85 0.89 13.45
CA LEU A 5 6.88 -0.27 12.58
C LEU A 5 7.75 0.03 11.38
N ASN A 6 8.58 -0.88 11.00
CA ASN A 6 9.43 -0.70 9.84
C ASN A 6 8.68 -1.06 8.56
N ASN A 7 8.35 -2.31 8.43
CA ASN A 7 7.57 -2.80 7.30
C ASN A 7 6.76 -4.02 7.75
N LEU A 8 5.62 -4.20 7.14
CA LEU A 8 4.76 -5.34 7.45
C LEU A 8 4.39 -6.05 6.16
N ARG A 9 4.56 -7.35 6.17
CA ARG A 9 4.22 -8.22 5.07
C ARG A 9 3.46 -9.41 5.62
N GLY A 10 2.30 -9.69 5.01
CA GLY A 10 1.48 -10.80 5.43
C GLY A 10 0.21 -10.35 6.15
N GLU A 11 -0.81 -11.14 5.98
CA GLU A 11 -2.16 -10.81 6.44
C GLU A 11 -2.25 -10.62 7.94
N LYS A 12 -1.60 -11.50 8.70
CA LYS A 12 -1.67 -11.46 10.16
C LYS A 12 -1.10 -10.17 10.74
N ASP A 13 0.13 -9.82 10.33
CA ASP A 13 0.82 -8.64 10.85
C ASP A 13 0.10 -7.36 10.47
N ILE A 14 -0.43 -7.31 9.26
CA ILE A 14 -1.17 -6.16 8.77
C ILE A 14 -2.49 -6.00 9.52
N LYS A 15 -3.20 -7.09 9.79
CA LYS A 15 -4.43 -7.05 10.58
C LYS A 15 -4.18 -6.56 11.99
N GLU A 16 -3.11 -7.02 12.62
CA GLU A 16 -2.72 -6.55 13.96
C GLU A 16 -2.41 -5.07 13.96
N TYR A 17 -1.71 -4.60 12.94
CA TYR A 17 -1.42 -3.17 12.77
C TYR A 17 -2.71 -2.35 12.71
N PHE A 18 -3.66 -2.74 11.88
CA PHE A 18 -4.92 -2.02 11.75
C PHE A 18 -5.71 -2.05 13.04
N GLN A 19 -5.71 -3.16 13.75
CA GLN A 19 -6.43 -3.27 15.01
C GLN A 19 -5.87 -2.28 16.03
N ARG A 20 -4.56 -2.24 16.19
CA ARG A 20 -3.90 -1.29 17.10
C ARG A 20 -4.14 0.15 16.68
N TYR A 21 -4.08 0.40 15.40
CA TYR A 21 -4.28 1.73 14.83
C TYR A 21 -5.68 2.27 15.17
N LYS A 22 -6.68 1.43 15.10
CA LYS A 22 -8.06 1.79 15.45
C LYS A 22 -8.24 2.06 16.94
N GLU A 23 -7.47 1.40 17.78
CA GLU A 23 -7.53 1.56 19.23
C GLU A 23 -6.88 2.85 19.72
N ILE A 24 -6.01 3.43 18.92
CA ILE A 24 -5.29 4.66 19.27
C ILE A 24 -6.03 5.85 18.69
N LYS A 25 -6.55 6.71 19.56
CA LYS A 25 -7.29 7.90 19.13
C LYS A 25 -6.43 8.91 18.36
N GLU A 26 -5.12 8.69 18.31
CA GLU A 26 -4.18 9.54 17.59
C GLU A 26 -4.01 9.14 16.13
N TRP A 27 -4.73 8.12 15.68
CA TRP A 27 -4.62 7.64 14.31
C TRP A 27 -4.91 8.73 13.25
N GLU A 28 -5.64 9.77 13.64
CA GLU A 28 -5.89 10.91 12.76
C GLU A 28 -4.63 11.71 12.45
N LYS A 29 -3.63 11.59 13.32
CA LYS A 29 -2.31 12.24 13.15
C LYS A 29 -1.32 11.29 12.50
N ALA A 30 -1.81 10.36 11.75
CA ALA A 30 -1.06 9.22 11.26
C ALA A 30 0.27 9.56 10.61
N ASP A 31 1.17 8.61 10.74
CA ASP A 31 2.47 8.65 10.07
C ASP A 31 2.27 8.48 8.56
N CYS A 32 3.30 8.87 7.83
CA CYS A 32 3.30 8.60 6.40
C CYS A 32 3.58 7.12 6.15
N ILE A 33 2.82 6.53 5.28
CA ILE A 33 3.00 5.14 4.91
C ILE A 33 3.02 4.99 3.39
N VAL A 34 3.72 3.96 2.93
CA VAL A 34 3.64 3.48 1.55
C VAL A 34 3.03 2.08 1.61
N TYR A 35 2.09 1.80 0.73
CA TYR A 35 1.37 0.54 0.75
C TYR A 35 1.35 -0.13 -0.61
N ILE A 36 1.21 -1.44 -0.59
CA ILE A 36 0.88 -2.25 -1.76
C ILE A 36 -0.41 -2.98 -1.40
N ILE A 37 -1.44 -2.82 -2.22
CA ILE A 37 -2.74 -3.41 -1.96
C ILE A 37 -3.28 -4.11 -3.20
N ASN A 38 -4.09 -5.13 -2.98
CA ASN A 38 -4.89 -5.76 -4.00
C ASN A 38 -6.31 -5.21 -3.91
N MET A 39 -6.94 -4.97 -5.04
CA MET A 39 -8.27 -4.39 -5.13
C MET A 39 -9.21 -5.36 -5.84
N TYR A 40 -10.36 -5.60 -5.21
CA TYR A 40 -11.35 -6.59 -5.65
C TYR A 40 -12.68 -5.93 -5.99
N ASP A 41 -13.36 -6.45 -7.00
CA ASP A 41 -14.66 -5.93 -7.45
C ASP A 41 -15.84 -6.57 -6.71
N GLU A 42 -17.06 -6.33 -7.22
CA GLU A 42 -18.31 -6.86 -6.66
C GLU A 42 -18.38 -8.39 -6.66
N ASN A 43 -17.67 -9.03 -7.57
CA ASN A 43 -17.63 -10.49 -7.69
C ASN A 43 -16.46 -11.11 -6.94
N ASP A 44 -15.79 -10.28 -6.12
CA ASP A 44 -14.58 -10.66 -5.38
C ASP A 44 -13.43 -11.10 -6.30
N GLU A 45 -13.41 -10.57 -7.52
CA GLU A 45 -12.29 -10.78 -8.44
C GLU A 45 -11.21 -9.76 -8.20
N TRP A 46 -9.97 -10.21 -8.21
CA TRP A 46 -8.79 -9.36 -8.06
C TRP A 46 -8.56 -8.61 -9.38
N ILE A 47 -8.86 -7.31 -9.38
CA ILE A 47 -8.85 -6.49 -10.59
C ILE A 47 -7.57 -5.67 -10.74
N PHE A 48 -7.07 -5.12 -9.63
CA PHE A 48 -5.87 -4.26 -9.66
C PHE A 48 -4.94 -4.56 -8.51
N THR A 49 -3.66 -4.23 -8.73
CA THR A 49 -2.67 -4.07 -7.66
C THR A 49 -2.26 -2.60 -7.67
N LYS A 50 -2.32 -1.95 -6.51
CA LYS A 50 -2.02 -0.53 -6.39
C LYS A 50 -0.89 -0.29 -5.41
N ILE A 51 0.01 0.62 -5.79
CA ILE A 51 1.07 1.14 -4.93
C ILE A 51 0.72 2.61 -4.67
N GLY A 52 0.72 2.99 -3.41
CA GLY A 52 0.37 4.35 -3.04
C GLY A 52 0.97 4.76 -1.71
N LYS A 53 0.69 5.99 -1.34
CA LYS A 53 1.09 6.54 -0.04
C LYS A 53 -0.08 7.24 0.62
N SER A 54 -0.04 7.35 1.95
CA SER A 54 -1.09 8.01 2.70
C SER A 54 -0.58 8.49 4.05
N LYS A 55 -1.20 9.55 4.55
CA LYS A 55 -0.99 10.04 5.92
C LYS A 55 -2.04 9.48 6.87
N ASN A 56 -3.12 8.91 6.35
CA ASN A 56 -4.17 8.28 7.14
C ASN A 56 -4.66 7.05 6.40
N ILE A 57 -4.12 5.90 6.80
CA ILE A 57 -4.35 4.64 6.09
C ILE A 57 -5.81 4.17 6.20
N ILE A 58 -6.44 4.34 7.36
CA ILE A 58 -7.81 3.87 7.57
C ILE A 58 -8.77 4.64 6.66
N ARG A 59 -8.67 5.96 6.67
CA ARG A 59 -9.51 6.80 5.81
C ARG A 59 -9.25 6.54 4.33
N ARG A 60 -7.99 6.37 3.96
CA ARG A 60 -7.61 6.09 2.57
C ARG A 60 -8.22 4.79 2.07
N PHE A 61 -8.17 3.74 2.87
CA PHE A 61 -8.71 2.45 2.47
C PHE A 61 -10.24 2.47 2.41
N GLN A 62 -10.90 3.16 3.34
CA GLN A 62 -12.34 3.35 3.26
C GLN A 62 -12.75 4.05 1.95
N LYS A 63 -11.96 5.04 1.54
CA LYS A 63 -12.21 5.76 0.29
C LYS A 63 -11.98 4.87 -0.93
N LEU A 64 -10.90 4.08 -0.93
CA LEU A 64 -10.59 3.18 -2.04
C LEU A 64 -11.63 2.07 -2.20
N GLU A 65 -12.23 1.61 -1.12
CA GLU A 65 -13.28 0.59 -1.16
C GLU A 65 -14.60 1.08 -1.77
N ARG A 66 -14.69 2.37 -2.09
CA ARG A 66 -15.87 2.96 -2.73
C ARG A 66 -15.54 3.53 -4.09
N GLN A 67 -14.33 3.32 -4.56
CA GLN A 67 -13.86 3.93 -5.81
C GLN A 67 -14.44 3.20 -7.02
N TYR A 68 -15.00 4.00 -7.95
CA TYR A 68 -15.42 3.50 -9.25
C TYR A 68 -14.40 3.94 -10.30
N TYR A 69 -13.93 2.99 -11.09
CA TYR A 69 -12.98 3.26 -12.17
C TYR A 69 -13.72 3.18 -13.50
N ALA A 70 -14.13 4.35 -14.00
CA ALA A 70 -14.98 4.44 -15.18
C ALA A 70 -14.36 3.85 -16.44
N ALA A 71 -13.05 4.00 -16.63
CA ALA A 71 -12.36 3.49 -17.82
C ALA A 71 -12.46 1.97 -17.96
N GLN A 72 -12.50 1.26 -16.84
CA GLN A 72 -12.62 -0.20 -16.82
C GLN A 72 -14.03 -0.66 -16.44
N ASP A 73 -14.91 0.28 -16.11
CA ASP A 73 -16.26 -0.01 -15.61
C ASP A 73 -16.23 -0.97 -14.41
N VAL A 74 -15.43 -0.61 -13.41
CA VAL A 74 -15.20 -1.44 -12.23
C VAL A 74 -15.47 -0.66 -10.95
N GLN A 75 -16.33 -1.23 -10.09
CA GLN A 75 -16.55 -0.74 -8.73
C GLN A 75 -15.70 -1.56 -7.77
N ILE A 76 -14.84 -0.89 -7.01
CA ILE A 76 -14.05 -1.58 -6.01
C ILE A 76 -14.90 -1.76 -4.74
N MET A 77 -14.94 -2.99 -4.25
CA MET A 77 -15.70 -3.35 -3.07
C MET A 77 -14.83 -3.75 -1.89
N ARG A 78 -13.60 -4.19 -2.14
CA ARG A 78 -12.70 -4.64 -1.08
C ARG A 78 -11.26 -4.33 -1.47
N VAL A 79 -10.48 -3.88 -0.49
CA VAL A 79 -9.03 -3.75 -0.64
C VAL A 79 -8.34 -4.64 0.38
N GLU A 80 -7.26 -5.28 -0.04
CA GLU A 80 -6.47 -6.16 0.80
C GLU A 80 -5.02 -5.66 0.81
N PRO A 81 -4.58 -5.10 1.93
CA PRO A 81 -3.18 -4.67 2.01
C PRO A 81 -2.27 -5.88 2.10
N ILE A 82 -1.21 -5.88 1.27
CA ILE A 82 -0.24 -6.96 1.24
C ILE A 82 1.14 -6.52 1.72
N TYR A 83 1.39 -5.21 1.75
CA TYR A 83 2.63 -4.68 2.30
C TYR A 83 2.41 -3.25 2.78
N ILE A 84 2.97 -2.92 3.93
CA ILE A 84 2.93 -1.58 4.50
C ILE A 84 4.33 -1.21 4.97
N PHE A 85 4.80 -0.06 4.51
CA PHE A 85 6.03 0.56 4.98
C PHE A 85 5.68 1.79 5.78
N ASP A 86 6.12 1.84 7.02
CA ASP A 86 5.97 3.02 7.86
C ASP A 86 7.18 3.92 7.63
N VAL A 87 6.97 5.14 7.21
CA VAL A 87 8.03 6.09 6.90
C VAL A 87 7.88 7.38 7.70
N LYS A 88 8.99 8.04 7.91
CA LYS A 88 9.11 9.16 8.82
C LYS A 88 8.37 10.42 8.36
N ASN A 89 8.35 10.66 7.06
CA ASN A 89 7.74 11.87 6.51
C ASN A 89 7.30 11.66 5.06
N ASP A 90 6.59 12.65 4.52
CA ASP A 90 6.03 12.57 3.18
C ASP A 90 7.09 12.54 2.08
N ASP A 91 8.23 13.19 2.29
CA ASP A 91 9.31 13.18 1.30
C ASP A 91 9.88 11.78 1.13
N LEU A 92 10.11 11.08 2.24
CA LEU A 92 10.58 9.69 2.20
C LEU A 92 9.52 8.77 1.63
N ALA A 93 8.25 9.02 1.93
CA ALA A 93 7.15 8.24 1.34
C ALA A 93 7.13 8.40 -0.17
N GLN A 94 7.31 9.62 -0.68
CA GLN A 94 7.35 9.88 -2.11
C GLN A 94 8.53 9.17 -2.78
N VAL A 95 9.70 9.20 -2.16
CA VAL A 95 10.89 8.54 -2.68
C VAL A 95 10.68 7.03 -2.74
N LEU A 96 10.16 6.44 -1.67
CA LEU A 96 9.93 5.00 -1.60
C LEU A 96 8.85 4.56 -2.58
N GLU A 97 7.74 5.28 -2.65
CA GLU A 97 6.67 4.97 -3.60
C GLU A 97 7.18 4.98 -5.04
N SER A 98 7.96 6.00 -5.39
CA SER A 98 8.52 6.12 -6.74
C SER A 98 9.47 4.98 -7.07
N PHE A 99 10.29 4.58 -6.11
CA PHE A 99 11.19 3.45 -6.29
C PHE A 99 10.41 2.16 -6.56
N ILE A 100 9.39 1.88 -5.75
CA ILE A 100 8.60 0.66 -5.88
C ILE A 100 7.84 0.65 -7.21
N ARG A 101 7.22 1.75 -7.60
CA ARG A 101 6.56 1.84 -8.89
C ARG A 101 7.51 1.59 -10.04
N ASN A 102 8.68 2.20 -10.02
CA ASN A 102 9.67 2.04 -11.09
C ASN A 102 10.17 0.60 -11.16
N LEU A 103 10.29 -0.06 -10.01
CA LEU A 103 10.69 -1.46 -9.96
C LEU A 103 9.70 -2.33 -10.75
N PHE A 104 8.41 -2.10 -10.61
CA PHE A 104 7.38 -2.92 -11.24
C PHE A 104 6.99 -2.45 -12.64
N ARG A 105 7.11 -1.17 -12.94
CA ARG A 105 6.77 -0.65 -14.28
C ARG A 105 7.59 -1.28 -15.39
N LYS A 106 8.77 -1.77 -15.08
CA LYS A 106 9.66 -2.40 -16.06
C LYS A 106 9.21 -3.79 -16.47
N THR A 107 8.44 -4.46 -15.60
CA THR A 107 8.12 -5.88 -15.77
C THR A 107 6.62 -6.20 -15.66
N ARG A 108 5.80 -5.23 -15.32
CA ARG A 108 4.36 -5.43 -15.10
C ARG A 108 3.54 -4.49 -15.95
N ASP A 109 2.33 -4.90 -16.29
CA ASP A 109 1.39 -4.08 -17.05
C ASP A 109 0.84 -2.95 -16.19
N PHE A 110 1.21 -1.73 -16.57
CA PHE A 110 0.81 -0.52 -15.88
C PHE A 110 -0.47 0.05 -16.47
N ILE A 111 -1.41 0.38 -15.60
CA ILE A 111 -2.66 1.05 -15.96
C ILE A 111 -2.55 2.50 -15.50
N PRO A 112 -2.97 3.49 -16.30
CA PRO A 112 -2.93 4.88 -15.87
C PRO A 112 -3.58 5.08 -14.50
N ASN A 113 -3.11 6.10 -13.75
CA ASN A 113 -3.53 6.44 -12.39
C ASN A 113 -3.02 5.48 -11.33
N ASP A 114 -1.76 5.06 -11.48
CA ASP A 114 -0.99 4.39 -10.44
C ASP A 114 -1.47 2.98 -10.07
N ARG A 115 -2.06 2.30 -11.03
CA ARG A 115 -2.50 0.92 -10.84
C ARG A 115 -1.81 -0.01 -11.81
N PHE A 116 -1.74 -1.26 -11.42
CA PHE A 116 -1.22 -2.33 -12.25
C PHE A 116 -2.28 -3.41 -12.43
N LYS A 117 -2.17 -4.20 -13.49
CA LYS A 117 -2.92 -5.45 -13.56
C LYS A 117 -2.46 -6.32 -12.39
N PRO A 118 -3.34 -7.24 -11.91
CA PRO A 118 -2.99 -8.06 -10.76
C PRO A 118 -1.65 -8.76 -10.89
N PHE A 119 -0.81 -8.62 -9.87
CA PHE A 119 0.46 -9.34 -9.80
C PHE A 119 0.90 -9.50 -8.36
N THR A 120 1.73 -10.50 -8.12
CA THR A 120 2.39 -10.71 -6.83
C THR A 120 3.88 -10.50 -7.03
N PRO A 121 4.53 -9.62 -6.24
CA PRO A 121 5.98 -9.47 -6.33
C PRO A 121 6.70 -10.77 -6.06
N SER A 122 7.82 -10.99 -6.74
CA SER A 122 8.68 -12.14 -6.48
C SER A 122 9.44 -11.94 -5.16
N GLU A 123 10.01 -13.01 -4.62
CA GLU A 123 10.82 -12.91 -3.42
C GLU A 123 12.03 -11.99 -3.61
N GLU A 124 12.61 -11.98 -4.79
CA GLU A 124 13.72 -11.08 -5.11
C GLU A 124 13.25 -9.62 -5.11
N GLU A 125 12.07 -9.36 -5.65
CA GLU A 125 11.47 -8.02 -5.64
C GLU A 125 11.15 -7.57 -4.22
N TRP A 126 10.61 -8.47 -3.38
CA TRP A 126 10.37 -8.18 -1.97
C TRP A 126 11.67 -7.78 -1.27
N LYS A 127 12.72 -8.55 -1.49
CA LYS A 127 14.03 -8.27 -0.88
C LYS A 127 14.59 -6.93 -1.33
N GLU A 128 14.41 -6.60 -2.60
CA GLU A 128 14.88 -5.33 -3.15
C GLU A 128 14.15 -4.15 -2.52
N MET A 129 12.84 -4.26 -2.35
CA MET A 129 12.05 -3.22 -1.68
C MET A 129 12.47 -3.04 -0.22
N GLU A 130 12.64 -4.14 0.50
CA GLU A 130 13.06 -4.09 1.89
C GLU A 130 14.46 -3.52 2.06
N ARG A 131 15.37 -3.89 1.16
CA ARG A 131 16.73 -3.37 1.17
C ARG A 131 16.73 -1.84 0.97
N TYR A 132 16.00 -1.37 -0.01
CA TYR A 132 15.89 0.05 -0.30
C TYR A 132 15.27 0.81 0.88
N TYR A 133 14.20 0.27 1.43
CA TYR A 133 13.52 0.85 2.57
C TYR A 133 14.48 1.02 3.76
N LYS A 134 15.23 -0.03 4.08
CA LYS A 134 16.20 0.02 5.19
C LYS A 134 17.31 1.04 4.98
N LEU A 135 17.76 1.16 3.73
CA LEU A 135 18.85 2.09 3.42
C LEU A 135 18.42 3.56 3.48
N VAL A 136 17.18 3.86 3.06
CA VAL A 136 16.77 5.25 2.81
C VAL A 136 15.74 5.74 3.80
N CYS A 137 14.82 4.89 4.23
CA CYS A 137 13.62 5.31 4.95
C CYS A 137 13.60 4.89 6.42
N ALA A 138 14.20 3.78 6.78
CA ALA A 138 14.21 3.30 8.16
C ALA A 138 15.41 3.84 8.91
N GLU A 139 15.20 4.14 10.16
CA GLU A 139 16.28 4.56 11.06
C GLU A 139 16.53 3.54 12.14
#